data_b314b15a9b625585adccd21d602e57a9
#
_entry.id   b314b15a9b625585adccd21d602e57a9
#
_cell.length_a   1.000
_cell.length_b   1.000
_cell.length_c   1.000
_cell.angle_alpha   90.00
_cell.angle_beta   90.00
_cell.angle_gamma   90.00
#
_symmetry.space_group_name_H-M   'P 1'
#
loop_
_entity.id
_entity.type
_entity.pdbx_description
1 polymer ?
#
loop_
_entity_poly.entity_id
_entity_poly.type
_entity_poly.pdbx_seq_one_letter_code
_entity_poly.pdbx_strand_id
1 'polypeptide(L)'
;MLKPATLQIQRLDTFGGHRDSVFTLASSARAGHFFSAGADGQVADWNVARPDLGTLVAKIPASVYALTLDTESGFLWVGQNYEGIQFVDPVLKTSVGSLQLTTGAIFDIQIYQQTAFVALGDGVVVIVDVPTRVVRKHLKASAKSARCVAINPVEREFAVGYSDHQIRIFDLHSFDLKRTIGAATNSVFTVAYSPDFRHLLAGGRDAHLRSWDVEADYRPESDVVAHLYALNHLAYSPDGQWLTTVSMDKTIKLWEADSLRLRKVIDRARYGGHSTSINKVLWLSGTTFATASDDRTIAVWEVIG
;
A
#
# COMPACT_ATOMS: atom_id res chain seq x y z
N MET A 1 -25.79 -27.80 16.87
CA MET A 1 -24.77 -27.14 16.03
C MET A 1 -24.88 -25.64 16.26
N LEU A 2 -23.89 -25.00 16.86
CA LEU A 2 -23.81 -23.56 16.97
C LEU A 2 -23.74 -22.99 15.55
N LYS A 3 -24.62 -22.04 15.20
CA LYS A 3 -24.49 -21.31 13.93
C LYS A 3 -23.11 -20.63 13.95
N PRO A 4 -22.31 -20.71 12.87
CA PRO A 4 -21.06 -19.99 12.79
C PRO A 4 -21.36 -18.51 13.04
N ALA A 5 -20.55 -17.86 13.86
CA ALA A 5 -20.69 -16.44 14.14
C ALA A 5 -20.73 -15.67 12.81
N THR A 6 -21.74 -14.81 12.67
CA THR A 6 -21.92 -14.05 11.43
C THR A 6 -20.88 -12.93 11.43
N LEU A 7 -19.91 -13.00 10.53
CA LEU A 7 -18.92 -11.94 10.35
C LEU A 7 -19.60 -10.57 10.27
N GLN A 8 -19.27 -9.68 11.18
CA GLN A 8 -19.76 -8.31 11.22
C GLN A 8 -18.61 -7.34 10.96
N ILE A 9 -18.94 -6.21 10.38
CA ILE A 9 -18.01 -5.10 10.18
C ILE A 9 -18.69 -3.86 10.73
N GLN A 10 -17.94 -3.09 11.50
CA GLN A 10 -18.41 -1.77 11.93
C GLN A 10 -17.36 -0.71 11.62
N ARG A 11 -17.84 0.49 11.32
CA ARG A 11 -16.96 1.66 11.27
C ARG A 11 -16.76 2.15 12.70
N LEU A 12 -15.53 2.18 13.16
CA LEU A 12 -15.19 2.72 14.48
C LEU A 12 -15.27 4.24 14.46
N ASP A 13 -14.61 4.86 13.46
CA ASP A 13 -14.60 6.31 13.35
C ASP A 13 -14.21 6.81 11.94
N THR A 14 -14.27 8.13 11.76
CA THR A 14 -13.83 8.85 10.57
C THR A 14 -12.91 10.00 10.97
N PHE A 15 -11.70 10.01 10.42
CA PHE A 15 -10.65 10.98 10.70
C PHE A 15 -10.65 12.04 9.61
N GLY A 16 -10.82 13.28 9.99
CA GLY A 16 -10.82 14.44 9.10
C GLY A 16 -9.67 15.41 9.43
N GLY A 17 -9.32 16.27 8.48
CA GLY A 17 -8.27 17.27 8.66
C GLY A 17 -7.42 17.51 7.42
N HIS A 18 -7.35 16.52 6.52
CA HIS A 18 -6.80 16.73 5.18
C HIS A 18 -7.67 17.71 4.38
N ARG A 19 -7.00 18.57 3.60
CA ARG A 19 -7.66 19.58 2.76
C ARG A 19 -7.94 19.11 1.35
N ASP A 20 -7.35 17.95 0.97
CA ASP A 20 -7.50 17.32 -0.33
C ASP A 20 -7.39 15.79 -0.18
N SER A 21 -7.47 15.05 -1.29
CA SER A 21 -7.43 13.58 -1.37
C SER A 21 -6.33 12.98 -0.50
N VAL A 22 -6.67 11.95 0.29
CA VAL A 22 -5.69 11.16 1.05
C VAL A 22 -5.27 9.98 0.18
N PHE A 23 -3.98 9.91 -0.17
CA PHE A 23 -3.47 8.91 -1.10
C PHE A 23 -2.82 7.72 -0.42
N THR A 24 -2.21 7.91 0.74
CA THR A 24 -1.41 6.88 1.39
C THR A 24 -1.55 6.87 2.90
N LEU A 25 -1.34 5.68 3.45
CA LEU A 25 -1.28 5.39 4.88
C LEU A 25 0.01 4.60 5.16
N ALA A 26 0.60 4.80 6.32
CA ALA A 26 1.74 4.03 6.81
C ALA A 26 1.57 3.65 8.28
N SER A 27 2.10 2.50 8.66
CA SER A 27 2.12 2.05 10.04
C SER A 27 3.01 2.95 10.90
N SER A 28 2.69 3.05 12.18
CA SER A 28 3.52 3.69 13.20
C SER A 28 4.17 2.64 14.10
N ALA A 29 5.33 2.95 14.66
CA ALA A 29 5.92 2.13 15.71
C ALA A 29 5.13 2.21 17.03
N ARG A 30 4.27 3.22 17.20
CA ARG A 30 3.41 3.37 18.37
C ARG A 30 2.10 2.61 18.18
N ALA A 31 1.75 1.74 19.12
CA ALA A 31 0.48 1.01 19.09
C ALA A 31 -0.71 1.95 19.02
N GLY A 32 -1.68 1.63 18.16
CA GLY A 32 -2.87 2.45 17.94
C GLY A 32 -2.63 3.75 17.16
N HIS A 33 -1.44 3.95 16.60
CA HIS A 33 -1.12 5.08 15.75
C HIS A 33 -0.86 4.66 14.30
N PHE A 34 -1.08 5.59 13.38
CA PHE A 34 -0.73 5.45 11.97
C PHE A 34 -0.52 6.83 11.33
N PHE A 35 0.16 6.84 10.19
CA PHE A 35 0.40 8.06 9.43
C PHE A 35 -0.43 8.10 8.15
N SER A 36 -0.73 9.30 7.68
CA SER A 36 -1.36 9.54 6.39
C SER A 36 -0.68 10.65 5.63
N ALA A 37 -0.81 10.64 4.29
CA ALA A 37 -0.43 11.75 3.44
C ALA A 37 -1.27 11.76 2.14
N GLY A 38 -1.26 12.89 1.43
CA GLY A 38 -2.08 13.01 0.23
C GLY A 38 -1.76 14.20 -0.67
N ALA A 39 -2.76 14.62 -1.42
CA ALA A 39 -2.66 15.68 -2.43
C ALA A 39 -2.32 17.04 -1.82
N ASP A 40 -2.75 17.28 -0.60
CA ASP A 40 -2.48 18.51 0.12
C ASP A 40 -1.03 18.61 0.65
N GLY A 41 -0.23 17.57 0.48
CA GLY A 41 1.16 17.49 0.96
C GLY A 41 1.30 17.47 2.49
N GLN A 42 0.22 17.33 3.23
CA GLN A 42 0.28 17.18 4.69
C GLN A 42 0.63 15.72 5.02
N VAL A 43 1.53 15.54 5.98
CA VAL A 43 1.79 14.27 6.65
C VAL A 43 1.26 14.37 8.07
N ALA A 44 0.30 13.53 8.42
CA ALA A 44 -0.38 13.57 9.70
C ALA A 44 -0.21 12.24 10.47
N ASP A 45 -0.07 12.35 11.79
CA ASP A 45 -0.10 11.23 12.76
C ASP A 45 -1.47 11.18 13.43
N TRP A 46 -2.06 10.01 13.46
CA TRP A 46 -3.38 9.74 14.00
C TRP A 46 -3.32 8.74 15.14
N ASN A 47 -4.16 8.94 16.14
CA ASN A 47 -4.38 7.98 17.21
C ASN A 47 -5.82 7.41 17.08
N VAL A 48 -5.93 6.09 16.93
CA VAL A 48 -7.23 5.41 16.79
C VAL A 48 -8.20 5.71 17.93
N ALA A 49 -7.69 5.88 19.15
CA ALA A 49 -8.50 6.20 20.32
C ALA A 49 -8.92 7.69 20.41
N ARG A 50 -8.39 8.56 19.52
CA ARG A 50 -8.64 10.01 19.51
C ARG A 50 -8.76 10.54 18.09
N PRO A 51 -9.84 10.22 17.37
CA PRO A 51 -10.00 10.52 15.94
C PRO A 51 -9.98 12.02 15.62
N ASP A 52 -10.40 12.88 16.56
CA ASP A 52 -10.47 14.34 16.39
C ASP A 52 -9.12 15.05 16.55
N LEU A 53 -8.05 14.32 16.90
CA LEU A 53 -6.75 14.90 17.23
C LEU A 53 -5.66 14.43 16.25
N GLY A 54 -5.85 14.69 14.96
CA GLY A 54 -4.78 14.54 13.98
C GLY A 54 -3.64 15.54 14.25
N THR A 55 -2.41 15.04 14.28
CA THR A 55 -1.23 15.87 14.51
C THR A 55 -0.44 16.04 13.23
N LEU A 56 -0.29 17.27 12.75
CA LEU A 56 0.57 17.56 11.61
C LEU A 56 2.03 17.25 11.96
N VAL A 57 2.63 16.34 11.20
CA VAL A 57 4.03 15.91 11.32
C VAL A 57 4.93 16.67 10.38
N ALA A 58 4.51 16.84 9.12
CA ALA A 58 5.24 17.59 8.10
C ALA A 58 4.29 18.17 7.06
N LYS A 59 4.80 19.21 6.38
CA LYS A 59 4.15 19.80 5.20
C LYS A 59 5.13 19.75 4.04
N ILE A 60 4.76 18.98 3.02
CA ILE A 60 5.54 18.79 1.80
C ILE A 60 4.97 19.70 0.70
N PRO A 61 5.79 20.33 -0.14
CA PRO A 61 5.31 21.24 -1.20
C PRO A 61 4.48 20.54 -2.29
N ALA A 62 4.70 19.24 -2.51
CA ALA A 62 4.04 18.45 -3.55
C ALA A 62 3.12 17.38 -2.94
N SER A 63 2.29 16.76 -3.81
CA SER A 63 1.48 15.60 -3.43
C SER A 63 2.35 14.40 -3.04
N VAL A 64 1.88 13.64 -2.05
CA VAL A 64 2.56 12.47 -1.49
C VAL A 64 1.74 11.22 -1.79
N TYR A 65 2.25 10.33 -2.65
CA TYR A 65 1.65 9.01 -2.92
C TYR A 65 2.28 7.88 -2.12
N ALA A 66 3.53 8.05 -1.69
CA ALA A 66 4.29 7.02 -0.98
C ALA A 66 4.77 7.53 0.38
N LEU A 67 4.54 6.73 1.40
CA LEU A 67 4.90 7.00 2.79
C LEU A 67 5.25 5.70 3.47
N THR A 68 6.40 5.62 4.13
CA THR A 68 6.78 4.47 4.94
C THR A 68 7.62 4.89 6.16
N LEU A 69 7.54 4.12 7.23
CA LEU A 69 8.37 4.30 8.41
C LEU A 69 9.56 3.34 8.34
N ASP A 70 10.76 3.89 8.40
CA ASP A 70 11.94 3.09 8.74
C ASP A 70 11.93 2.80 10.23
N THR A 71 11.68 1.55 10.58
CA THR A 71 11.53 1.14 11.98
C THR A 71 12.86 1.09 12.75
N GLU A 72 14.00 1.04 12.06
CA GLU A 72 15.32 1.06 12.71
C GLU A 72 15.72 2.48 13.13
N SER A 73 15.57 3.46 12.24
CA SER A 73 15.88 4.87 12.55
C SER A 73 14.72 5.62 13.21
N GLY A 74 13.49 5.14 13.05
CA GLY A 74 12.27 5.83 13.48
C GLY A 74 11.86 6.99 12.56
N PHE A 75 12.51 7.17 11.40
CA PHE A 75 12.20 8.25 10.48
C PHE A 75 11.17 7.86 9.41
N LEU A 76 10.29 8.79 9.09
CA LEU A 76 9.38 8.66 7.94
C LEU A 76 10.13 8.99 6.65
N TRP A 77 9.97 8.13 5.66
CA TRP A 77 10.36 8.33 4.28
C TRP A 77 9.14 8.82 3.51
N VAL A 78 9.15 10.07 3.13
CA VAL A 78 8.02 10.74 2.46
C VAL A 78 8.39 10.95 1.00
N GLY A 79 7.70 10.28 0.09
CA GLY A 79 7.89 10.40 -1.35
C GLY A 79 7.33 11.73 -1.85
N GLN A 80 8.19 12.72 -2.00
CA GLN A 80 7.87 14.02 -2.56
C GLN A 80 7.91 13.93 -4.09
N ASN A 81 6.74 13.99 -4.72
CA ASN A 81 6.66 13.97 -6.17
C ASN A 81 7.48 15.09 -6.81
N TYR A 82 8.13 14.77 -7.92
CA TYR A 82 8.97 15.65 -8.74
C TYR A 82 10.33 16.03 -8.14
N GLU A 83 10.67 15.51 -6.97
CA GLU A 83 11.95 15.77 -6.33
C GLU A 83 12.63 14.51 -5.80
N GLY A 84 12.03 13.81 -4.84
CA GLY A 84 12.66 12.65 -4.23
C GLY A 84 12.05 12.28 -2.90
N ILE A 85 12.88 11.91 -1.94
CA ILE A 85 12.44 11.51 -0.62
C ILE A 85 12.82 12.60 0.39
N GLN A 86 11.83 13.02 1.17
CA GLN A 86 12.03 13.81 2.38
C GLN A 86 12.08 12.88 3.57
N PHE A 87 13.12 12.96 4.39
CA PHE A 87 13.21 12.23 5.66
C PHE A 87 12.71 13.12 6.78
N VAL A 88 11.77 12.59 7.58
CA VAL A 88 11.11 13.35 8.64
C VAL A 88 11.19 12.59 9.97
N ASP A 89 11.61 13.26 11.02
CA ASP A 89 11.45 12.78 12.38
C ASP A 89 10.00 13.02 12.82
N PRO A 90 9.17 11.99 13.01
CA PRO A 90 7.77 12.17 13.35
C PRO A 90 7.55 12.60 14.81
N VAL A 91 8.54 12.42 15.67
CA VAL A 91 8.48 12.83 17.10
C VAL A 91 8.83 14.31 17.23
N LEU A 92 9.97 14.71 16.66
CA LEU A 92 10.43 16.08 16.66
C LEU A 92 9.69 16.96 15.63
N LYS A 93 9.01 16.36 14.67
CA LYS A 93 8.29 17.00 13.56
C LYS A 93 9.19 17.90 12.72
N THR A 94 10.40 17.43 12.47
CA THR A 94 11.43 18.13 11.74
C THR A 94 11.93 17.32 10.54
N SER A 95 12.34 18.01 9.49
CA SER A 95 13.09 17.39 8.41
C SER A 95 14.50 17.05 8.88
N VAL A 96 14.92 15.80 8.64
CA VAL A 96 16.27 15.31 8.96
C VAL A 96 17.11 15.03 7.70
N GLY A 97 16.66 15.50 6.56
CA GLY A 97 17.36 15.43 5.28
C GLY A 97 16.45 15.12 4.10
N SER A 98 17.03 15.08 2.92
CA SER A 98 16.34 14.71 1.69
C SER A 98 17.27 13.97 0.75
N LEU A 99 16.69 13.21 -0.18
CA LEU A 99 17.38 12.52 -1.24
C LEU A 99 16.69 12.82 -2.57
N GLN A 100 17.35 13.59 -3.44
CA GLN A 100 16.80 13.88 -4.75
C GLN A 100 16.96 12.65 -5.66
N LEU A 101 15.86 12.20 -6.26
CA LEU A 101 15.83 10.96 -7.05
C LEU A 101 15.26 11.14 -8.44
N THR A 102 14.27 12.01 -8.63
CA THR A 102 13.44 12.03 -9.83
C THR A 102 12.75 13.37 -10.02
N THR A 103 12.36 13.64 -11.25
CA THR A 103 11.45 14.73 -11.62
C THR A 103 10.03 14.23 -11.88
N GLY A 104 9.75 12.96 -11.55
CA GLY A 104 8.45 12.31 -11.72
C GLY A 104 7.77 11.97 -10.39
N ALA A 105 6.65 11.26 -10.48
CA ALA A 105 5.93 10.77 -9.31
C ALA A 105 6.68 9.62 -8.61
N ILE A 106 6.57 9.55 -7.28
CA ILE A 106 7.01 8.43 -6.45
C ILE A 106 5.76 7.69 -6.01
N PHE A 107 5.54 6.47 -6.50
CA PHE A 107 4.30 5.73 -6.27
C PHE A 107 4.34 4.78 -5.08
N ASP A 108 5.51 4.23 -4.76
CA ASP A 108 5.67 3.32 -3.63
C ASP A 108 7.09 3.39 -3.07
N ILE A 109 7.23 3.16 -1.78
CA ILE A 109 8.48 3.01 -1.05
C ILE A 109 8.34 1.82 -0.11
N GLN A 110 9.12 0.77 -0.36
CA GLN A 110 9.19 -0.40 0.52
C GLN A 110 10.59 -0.49 1.12
N ILE A 111 10.68 -0.74 2.43
CA ILE A 111 11.93 -0.95 3.13
C ILE A 111 11.99 -2.40 3.59
N TYR A 112 13.06 -3.09 3.24
CA TYR A 112 13.37 -4.41 3.75
C TYR A 112 14.81 -4.45 4.24
N GLN A 113 14.98 -4.73 5.53
CA GLN A 113 16.29 -4.62 6.19
C GLN A 113 16.91 -3.23 5.90
N GLN A 114 18.12 -3.19 5.42
CA GLN A 114 18.84 -1.94 5.12
C GLN A 114 18.71 -1.47 3.67
N THR A 115 17.68 -1.91 2.96
CA THR A 115 17.46 -1.57 1.54
C THR A 115 16.06 -1.02 1.33
N ALA A 116 15.97 0.16 0.69
CA ALA A 116 14.72 0.73 0.25
C ALA A 116 14.56 0.58 -1.27
N PHE A 117 13.34 0.25 -1.69
CA PHE A 117 12.90 0.07 -3.06
C PHE A 117 11.90 1.18 -3.38
N VAL A 118 12.24 2.07 -4.30
CA VAL A 118 11.47 3.27 -4.63
C VAL A 118 10.94 3.16 -6.05
N ALA A 119 9.62 3.02 -6.20
CA ALA A 119 8.96 2.89 -7.50
C ALA A 119 8.62 4.26 -8.10
N LEU A 120 9.14 4.54 -9.30
CA LEU A 120 9.05 5.85 -9.94
C LEU A 120 8.13 5.86 -11.16
N GLY A 121 7.57 7.03 -11.43
CA GLY A 121 6.66 7.30 -12.54
C GLY A 121 7.28 7.16 -13.93
N ASP A 122 8.58 7.22 -14.05
CA ASP A 122 9.30 6.99 -15.30
C ASP A 122 9.62 5.52 -15.56
N GLY A 123 9.22 4.60 -14.67
CA GLY A 123 9.42 3.15 -14.78
C GLY A 123 10.74 2.64 -14.21
N VAL A 124 11.46 3.48 -13.50
CA VAL A 124 12.65 3.08 -12.73
C VAL A 124 12.22 2.63 -11.32
N VAL A 125 12.88 1.60 -10.80
CA VAL A 125 12.94 1.32 -9.37
C VAL A 125 14.31 1.70 -8.88
N VAL A 126 14.38 2.63 -7.92
CA VAL A 126 15.64 3.05 -7.31
C VAL A 126 15.89 2.24 -6.05
N ILE A 127 17.07 1.66 -5.97
CA ILE A 127 17.54 0.92 -4.79
C ILE A 127 18.39 1.87 -3.96
N VAL A 128 18.00 2.07 -2.71
CA VAL A 128 18.65 2.99 -1.77
C VAL A 128 19.16 2.24 -0.55
N ASP A 129 20.38 2.53 -0.14
CA ASP A 129 20.91 2.08 1.14
C ASP A 129 20.27 2.91 2.27
N VAL A 130 19.57 2.25 3.19
CA VAL A 130 18.80 2.93 4.22
C VAL A 130 19.68 3.67 5.23
N PRO A 131 20.74 3.07 5.81
CA PRO A 131 21.59 3.74 6.77
C PRO A 131 22.31 4.97 6.22
N THR A 132 22.86 4.85 5.00
CA THR A 132 23.66 5.94 4.40
C THR A 132 22.83 6.88 3.54
N ARG A 133 21.60 6.48 3.16
CA ARG A 133 20.71 7.21 2.24
C ARG A 133 21.32 7.44 0.86
N VAL A 134 22.18 6.51 0.44
CA VAL A 134 22.87 6.57 -0.86
C VAL A 134 22.19 5.65 -1.87
N VAL A 135 22.01 6.14 -3.10
CA VAL A 135 21.49 5.33 -4.20
C VAL A 135 22.51 4.25 -4.58
N ARG A 136 22.09 2.98 -4.55
CA ARG A 136 22.93 1.82 -4.96
C ARG A 136 22.73 1.48 -6.44
N LYS A 137 21.50 1.53 -6.93
CA LYS A 137 21.18 1.06 -8.29
C LYS A 137 19.89 1.72 -8.82
N HIS A 138 19.82 1.90 -10.14
CA HIS A 138 18.61 2.26 -10.86
C HIS A 138 18.22 1.08 -11.75
N LEU A 139 17.02 0.52 -11.54
CA LEU A 139 16.50 -0.60 -12.31
C LEU A 139 15.47 -0.09 -13.30
N LYS A 140 15.86 0.07 -14.55
CA LYS A 140 14.98 0.48 -15.65
C LYS A 140 14.50 -0.76 -16.39
N ALA A 141 13.28 -1.22 -16.07
CA ALA A 141 12.70 -2.40 -16.69
C ALA A 141 11.48 -2.13 -17.58
N SER A 142 10.95 -0.90 -17.55
CA SER A 142 9.84 -0.46 -18.39
C SER A 142 9.97 1.02 -18.75
N ALA A 143 9.37 1.41 -19.86
CA ALA A 143 9.12 2.82 -20.21
C ALA A 143 7.85 3.38 -19.55
N LYS A 144 7.04 2.51 -18.90
CA LYS A 144 5.84 2.86 -18.18
C LYS A 144 6.10 2.80 -16.68
N SER A 145 5.32 3.55 -15.91
CA SER A 145 5.51 3.73 -14.47
C SER A 145 5.65 2.41 -13.72
N ALA A 146 6.64 2.32 -12.81
CA ALA A 146 6.64 1.38 -11.70
C ALA A 146 5.65 1.90 -10.64
N ARG A 147 4.70 1.07 -10.22
CA ARG A 147 3.53 1.49 -9.43
C ARG A 147 3.55 1.00 -8.00
N CYS A 148 4.05 -0.19 -7.78
CA CYS A 148 4.04 -0.87 -6.48
C CYS A 148 5.16 -1.88 -6.40
N VAL A 149 5.60 -2.17 -5.16
CA VAL A 149 6.64 -3.15 -4.85
C VAL A 149 6.15 -4.07 -3.75
N ALA A 150 6.42 -5.37 -3.86
CA ALA A 150 6.23 -6.35 -2.79
C ALA A 150 7.48 -7.20 -2.63
N ILE A 151 7.83 -7.57 -1.40
CA ILE A 151 9.07 -8.28 -1.09
C ILE A 151 8.75 -9.69 -0.59
N ASN A 152 9.44 -10.68 -1.14
CA ASN A 152 9.42 -12.07 -0.71
C ASN A 152 10.79 -12.46 -0.17
N PRO A 153 11.00 -12.44 1.15
CA PRO A 153 12.27 -12.81 1.74
C PRO A 153 12.58 -14.31 1.68
N VAL A 154 11.55 -15.16 1.53
CA VAL A 154 11.71 -16.62 1.45
C VAL A 154 12.39 -16.99 0.14
N GLU A 155 11.86 -16.51 -0.98
CA GLU A 155 12.43 -16.74 -2.31
C GLU A 155 13.56 -15.76 -2.67
N ARG A 156 13.90 -14.83 -1.75
CA ARG A 156 14.88 -13.76 -1.95
C ARG A 156 14.63 -12.96 -3.21
N GLU A 157 13.41 -12.48 -3.34
CA GLU A 157 13.00 -11.70 -4.51
C GLU A 157 12.02 -10.59 -4.17
N PHE A 158 11.80 -9.69 -5.11
CA PHE A 158 10.77 -8.68 -5.02
C PHE A 158 10.01 -8.54 -6.34
N ALA A 159 8.73 -8.31 -6.23
CA ALA A 159 7.82 -8.09 -7.34
C ALA A 159 7.57 -6.60 -7.53
N VAL A 160 7.57 -6.15 -8.78
CA VAL A 160 7.23 -4.77 -9.14
C VAL A 160 6.09 -4.79 -10.15
N GLY A 161 4.98 -4.12 -9.82
CA GLY A 161 3.85 -3.92 -10.73
C GLY A 161 4.04 -2.66 -11.58
N TYR A 162 3.78 -2.79 -12.89
CA TYR A 162 3.98 -1.71 -13.86
C TYR A 162 2.70 -1.29 -14.57
N SER A 163 2.72 -0.07 -15.10
CA SER A 163 1.64 0.44 -15.95
C SER A 163 1.66 -0.14 -17.38
N ASP A 164 2.61 -1.01 -17.71
CA ASP A 164 2.66 -1.80 -18.95
C ASP A 164 1.98 -3.17 -18.82
N HIS A 165 1.12 -3.35 -17.82
CA HIS A 165 0.31 -4.55 -17.57
C HIS A 165 1.11 -5.76 -17.05
N GLN A 166 2.38 -5.58 -16.71
CA GLN A 166 3.26 -6.66 -16.30
C GLN A 166 3.68 -6.53 -14.83
N ILE A 167 3.98 -7.67 -14.25
CA ILE A 167 4.74 -7.76 -13.00
C ILE A 167 6.12 -8.30 -13.35
N ARG A 168 7.16 -7.69 -12.80
CA ARG A 168 8.53 -8.18 -12.94
C ARG A 168 9.07 -8.58 -11.59
N ILE A 169 9.66 -9.76 -11.55
CA ILE A 169 10.27 -10.36 -10.36
C ILE A 169 11.77 -10.20 -10.49
N PHE A 170 12.38 -9.64 -9.47
CA PHE A 170 13.82 -9.39 -9.40
C PHE A 170 14.43 -10.13 -8.21
N ASP A 171 15.67 -10.54 -8.35
CA ASP A 171 16.46 -11.07 -7.23
C ASP A 171 16.73 -9.97 -6.20
N LEU A 172 16.56 -10.30 -4.92
CA LEU A 172 16.64 -9.32 -3.81
C LEU A 172 18.10 -8.88 -3.52
N HIS A 173 19.09 -9.65 -3.94
CA HIS A 173 20.50 -9.40 -3.69
C HIS A 173 21.24 -8.81 -4.89
N SER A 174 21.12 -9.45 -6.06
CA SER A 174 21.78 -8.98 -7.30
C SER A 174 20.98 -7.88 -8.00
N PHE A 175 19.67 -7.81 -7.72
CA PHE A 175 18.68 -6.95 -8.39
C PHE A 175 18.52 -7.27 -9.88
N ASP A 176 18.87 -8.47 -10.31
CA ASP A 176 18.67 -8.91 -11.68
C ASP A 176 17.24 -9.39 -11.90
N LEU A 177 16.74 -9.17 -13.12
CA LEU A 177 15.42 -9.63 -13.52
C LEU A 177 15.40 -11.16 -13.60
N LYS A 178 14.57 -11.80 -12.76
CA LYS A 178 14.36 -13.24 -12.76
C LYS A 178 13.23 -13.63 -13.73
N ARG A 179 12.13 -12.84 -13.73
CA ARG A 179 10.92 -13.21 -14.45
C ARG A 179 10.06 -12.01 -14.80
N THR A 180 9.25 -12.16 -15.85
CA THR A 180 8.17 -11.25 -16.21
C THR A 180 6.87 -12.02 -16.33
N ILE A 181 5.83 -11.54 -15.68
CA ILE A 181 4.49 -12.13 -15.64
C ILE A 181 3.53 -11.18 -16.35
N GLY A 182 2.77 -11.67 -17.33
CA GLY A 182 1.62 -10.96 -17.90
C GLY A 182 0.49 -10.95 -16.87
N ALA A 183 0.32 -9.83 -16.17
CA ALA A 183 -0.48 -9.82 -14.96
C ALA A 183 -1.88 -9.23 -15.13
N ALA A 184 -2.11 -8.41 -16.16
CA ALA A 184 -3.34 -7.62 -16.28
C ALA A 184 -3.65 -7.26 -17.72
N THR A 185 -4.82 -6.70 -17.96
CA THR A 185 -5.17 -6.09 -19.26
C THR A 185 -4.91 -4.57 -19.25
N ASN A 186 -4.55 -4.02 -18.09
CA ASN A 186 -4.24 -2.60 -17.88
C ASN A 186 -3.21 -2.45 -16.74
N SER A 187 -2.90 -1.22 -16.34
CA SER A 187 -1.93 -0.91 -15.28
C SER A 187 -2.14 -1.72 -14.03
N VAL A 188 -1.07 -2.32 -13.51
CA VAL A 188 -1.01 -2.94 -12.18
C VAL A 188 -0.80 -1.85 -11.15
N PHE A 189 -1.69 -1.72 -10.18
CA PHE A 189 -1.63 -0.67 -9.15
C PHE A 189 -1.13 -1.18 -7.80
N THR A 190 -1.33 -2.46 -7.54
CA THR A 190 -0.98 -3.08 -6.28
C THR A 190 -0.54 -4.52 -6.48
N VAL A 191 0.48 -4.92 -5.74
CA VAL A 191 0.94 -6.30 -5.61
C VAL A 191 1.18 -6.61 -4.13
N ALA A 192 0.95 -7.85 -3.72
CA ALA A 192 1.32 -8.33 -2.39
C ALA A 192 1.58 -9.84 -2.43
N TYR A 193 2.56 -10.27 -1.68
CA TYR A 193 2.69 -11.69 -1.35
C TYR A 193 1.75 -12.05 -0.20
N SER A 194 1.23 -13.27 -0.21
CA SER A 194 0.51 -13.82 0.94
C SER A 194 1.43 -13.89 2.18
N PRO A 195 0.89 -13.91 3.40
CA PRO A 195 1.70 -13.96 4.61
C PRO A 195 2.64 -15.17 4.72
N ASP A 196 2.29 -16.28 4.07
CA ASP A 196 3.13 -17.48 3.94
C ASP A 196 4.08 -17.45 2.74
N PHE A 197 4.05 -16.38 1.93
CA PHE A 197 4.83 -16.15 0.72
C PHE A 197 4.60 -17.13 -0.43
N ARG A 198 3.57 -17.98 -0.36
CA ARG A 198 3.27 -18.98 -1.39
C ARG A 198 2.49 -18.44 -2.57
N HIS A 199 1.83 -17.30 -2.41
CA HIS A 199 1.03 -16.67 -3.45
C HIS A 199 1.45 -15.22 -3.67
N LEU A 200 1.52 -14.82 -4.93
CA LEU A 200 1.58 -13.40 -5.31
C LEU A 200 0.18 -12.99 -5.76
N LEU A 201 -0.33 -11.88 -5.24
CA LEU A 201 -1.59 -11.28 -5.65
C LEU A 201 -1.34 -9.94 -6.32
N ALA A 202 -2.20 -9.61 -7.29
CA ALA A 202 -2.18 -8.30 -7.94
C ALA A 202 -3.58 -7.80 -8.27
N GLY A 203 -3.67 -6.48 -8.32
CA GLY A 203 -4.86 -5.76 -8.78
C GLY A 203 -4.49 -4.46 -9.48
N GLY A 204 -5.43 -3.91 -10.21
CA GLY A 204 -5.14 -2.69 -10.96
C GLY A 204 -6.34 -2.09 -11.68
N ARG A 205 -6.06 -1.40 -12.78
CA ARG A 205 -7.03 -0.60 -13.51
C ARG A 205 -8.14 -1.42 -14.17
N ASP A 206 -7.92 -2.71 -14.40
CA ASP A 206 -8.91 -3.61 -14.98
C ASP A 206 -9.90 -4.19 -13.95
N ALA A 207 -9.79 -3.78 -12.68
CA ALA A 207 -10.68 -4.16 -11.59
C ALA A 207 -10.64 -5.66 -11.18
N HIS A 208 -9.69 -6.41 -11.70
CA HIS A 208 -9.49 -7.81 -11.37
C HIS A 208 -8.55 -7.98 -10.19
N LEU A 209 -8.79 -9.04 -9.41
CA LEU A 209 -7.87 -9.59 -8.42
C LEU A 209 -7.36 -10.93 -8.96
N ARG A 210 -6.05 -11.05 -9.13
CA ARG A 210 -5.40 -12.25 -9.64
C ARG A 210 -4.39 -12.80 -8.66
N SER A 211 -4.21 -14.12 -8.68
CA SER A 211 -3.19 -14.79 -7.89
C SER A 211 -2.35 -15.76 -8.72
N TRP A 212 -1.12 -15.94 -8.27
CA TRP A 212 -0.12 -16.87 -8.83
C TRP A 212 0.51 -17.68 -7.72
N ASP A 213 0.70 -18.98 -7.96
CA ASP A 213 1.44 -19.89 -7.10
C ASP A 213 2.95 -19.66 -7.29
N VAL A 214 3.62 -19.18 -6.26
CA VAL A 214 5.05 -18.84 -6.26
C VAL A 214 5.91 -20.11 -6.37
N GLU A 215 5.56 -21.16 -5.61
CA GLU A 215 6.28 -22.44 -5.61
C GLU A 215 6.17 -23.17 -6.97
N ALA A 216 5.05 -22.98 -7.67
CA ALA A 216 4.82 -23.51 -9.01
C ALA A 216 5.28 -22.53 -10.12
N ASP A 217 6.34 -21.77 -9.86
CA ASP A 217 6.98 -20.90 -10.82
C ASP A 217 6.04 -19.80 -11.35
N TYR A 218 5.24 -19.19 -10.45
CA TYR A 218 4.23 -18.18 -10.76
C TYR A 218 3.15 -18.66 -11.73
N ARG A 219 2.73 -19.92 -11.59
CA ARG A 219 1.58 -20.44 -12.32
C ARG A 219 0.31 -19.68 -11.92
N PRO A 220 -0.47 -19.16 -12.89
CA PRO A 220 -1.75 -18.51 -12.59
C PRO A 220 -2.70 -19.45 -11.87
N GLU A 221 -3.37 -18.98 -10.82
CA GLU A 221 -4.33 -19.76 -10.03
C GLU A 221 -5.74 -19.16 -10.08
N SER A 222 -5.89 -17.87 -9.89
CA SER A 222 -7.20 -17.23 -9.89
C SER A 222 -7.21 -15.92 -10.68
N ASP A 223 -8.38 -15.61 -11.23
CA ASP A 223 -8.71 -14.33 -11.86
C ASP A 223 -10.16 -14.00 -11.56
N VAL A 224 -10.38 -13.03 -10.68
CA VAL A 224 -11.70 -12.66 -10.18
C VAL A 224 -12.00 -11.22 -10.52
N VAL A 225 -13.17 -10.93 -11.08
CA VAL A 225 -13.67 -9.54 -11.19
C VAL A 225 -13.97 -9.05 -9.78
N ALA A 226 -13.00 -8.35 -9.19
CA ALA A 226 -13.09 -7.96 -7.78
C ALA A 226 -13.96 -6.72 -7.58
N HIS A 227 -13.92 -5.76 -8.49
CA HIS A 227 -14.60 -4.47 -8.36
C HIS A 227 -15.24 -4.04 -9.67
N LEU A 228 -16.04 -2.95 -9.63
CA LEU A 228 -16.64 -2.35 -10.83
C LEU A 228 -15.70 -1.39 -11.55
N TYR A 229 -14.73 -0.83 -10.81
CA TYR A 229 -13.70 0.08 -11.30
C TYR A 229 -12.34 -0.32 -10.71
N ALA A 230 -11.30 0.43 -11.04
CA ALA A 230 -9.93 0.15 -10.66
C ALA A 230 -9.79 -0.33 -9.20
N LEU A 231 -9.11 -1.44 -8.99
CA LEU A 231 -8.65 -1.91 -7.69
C LEU A 231 -7.38 -1.12 -7.37
N ASN A 232 -7.48 -0.18 -6.42
CA ASN A 232 -6.39 0.75 -6.12
C ASN A 232 -5.36 0.15 -5.17
N HIS A 233 -5.79 -0.62 -4.18
CA HIS A 233 -4.90 -1.24 -3.21
C HIS A 233 -5.49 -2.52 -2.63
N LEU A 234 -4.61 -3.42 -2.20
CA LEU A 234 -4.93 -4.63 -1.44
C LEU A 234 -3.95 -4.79 -0.28
N ALA A 235 -4.41 -5.38 0.81
CA ALA A 235 -3.56 -5.72 1.95
C ALA A 235 -4.12 -6.92 2.72
N TYR A 236 -3.22 -7.78 3.17
CA TYR A 236 -3.54 -8.85 4.10
C TYR A 236 -3.62 -8.34 5.54
N SER A 237 -4.49 -8.95 6.35
CA SER A 237 -4.44 -8.77 7.80
C SER A 237 -3.15 -9.38 8.37
N PRO A 238 -2.62 -8.87 9.49
CA PRO A 238 -1.38 -9.38 10.10
C PRO A 238 -1.44 -10.84 10.53
N ASP A 239 -2.63 -11.35 10.82
CA ASP A 239 -2.86 -12.77 11.18
C ASP A 239 -3.06 -13.67 9.95
N GLY A 240 -3.07 -13.10 8.75
CA GLY A 240 -3.23 -13.83 7.50
C GLY A 240 -4.65 -14.34 7.22
N GLN A 241 -5.64 -14.04 8.05
CA GLN A 241 -7.01 -14.55 7.87
C GLN A 241 -7.77 -13.82 6.77
N TRP A 242 -7.51 -12.53 6.60
CA TRP A 242 -8.26 -11.65 5.72
C TRP A 242 -7.39 -11.01 4.66
N LEU A 243 -7.95 -10.89 3.47
CA LEU A 243 -7.49 -9.97 2.43
C LEU A 243 -8.52 -8.85 2.30
N THR A 244 -8.04 -7.61 2.25
CA THR A 244 -8.90 -6.44 2.00
C THR A 244 -8.51 -5.80 0.69
N THR A 245 -9.50 -5.48 -0.16
CA THR A 245 -9.32 -4.72 -1.40
C THR A 245 -10.13 -3.44 -1.36
N VAL A 246 -9.58 -2.36 -1.92
CA VAL A 246 -10.22 -1.04 -2.01
C VAL A 246 -10.16 -0.52 -3.43
N SER A 247 -11.20 0.25 -3.82
CA SER A 247 -11.42 0.57 -5.21
C SER A 247 -11.91 2.01 -5.45
N MET A 248 -11.73 2.43 -6.69
CA MET A 248 -12.34 3.61 -7.28
C MET A 248 -13.88 3.52 -7.29
N ASP A 249 -14.46 2.32 -7.18
CA ASP A 249 -15.91 2.10 -7.08
C ASP A 249 -16.50 2.46 -5.70
N LYS A 250 -15.67 3.00 -4.79
CA LYS A 250 -16.04 3.47 -3.44
C LYS A 250 -16.38 2.34 -2.47
N THR A 251 -16.04 1.11 -2.81
CA THR A 251 -16.27 -0.06 -1.95
C THR A 251 -14.97 -0.60 -1.39
N ILE A 252 -15.08 -1.17 -0.18
CA ILE A 252 -14.08 -2.02 0.42
C ILE A 252 -14.63 -3.43 0.37
N LYS A 253 -13.81 -4.39 -0.01
CA LYS A 253 -14.19 -5.80 0.00
C LYS A 253 -13.26 -6.59 0.91
N LEU A 254 -13.86 -7.42 1.76
CA LEU A 254 -13.16 -8.34 2.65
C LEU A 254 -13.32 -9.76 2.12
N TRP A 255 -12.20 -10.44 1.95
CA TRP A 255 -12.10 -11.80 1.42
C TRP A 255 -11.46 -12.71 2.44
N GLU A 256 -11.81 -13.98 2.43
CA GLU A 256 -10.98 -15.02 3.07
C GLU A 256 -9.65 -15.07 2.33
N ALA A 257 -8.55 -15.02 3.06
CA ALA A 257 -7.22 -14.92 2.46
C ALA A 257 -6.85 -16.13 1.61
N ASP A 258 -7.12 -17.35 2.11
CA ASP A 258 -6.72 -18.60 1.46
C ASP A 258 -7.57 -18.94 0.24
N SER A 259 -8.88 -18.67 0.30
CA SER A 259 -9.83 -19.11 -0.74
C SER A 259 -10.22 -18.02 -1.72
N LEU A 260 -9.85 -16.79 -1.45
CA LEU A 260 -10.31 -15.57 -2.14
C LEU A 260 -11.85 -15.50 -2.22
N ARG A 261 -12.55 -16.10 -1.26
CA ARG A 261 -14.00 -16.05 -1.16
C ARG A 261 -14.43 -14.71 -0.58
N LEU A 262 -15.25 -13.96 -1.32
CA LEU A 262 -15.81 -12.69 -0.86
C LEU A 262 -16.71 -12.91 0.37
N ARG A 263 -16.43 -12.23 1.46
CA ARG A 263 -17.18 -12.31 2.72
C ARG A 263 -18.03 -11.07 2.98
N LYS A 264 -17.52 -9.88 2.67
CA LYS A 264 -18.22 -8.62 2.88
C LYS A 264 -17.93 -7.61 1.78
N VAL A 265 -18.94 -6.80 1.49
CA VAL A 265 -18.83 -5.57 0.71
C VAL A 265 -19.25 -4.43 1.62
N ILE A 266 -18.33 -3.52 1.85
CA ILE A 266 -18.51 -2.34 2.70
C ILE A 266 -18.69 -1.15 1.77
N ASP A 267 -19.88 -0.54 1.81
CA ASP A 267 -20.26 0.60 0.99
C ASP A 267 -20.83 1.73 1.87
N ARG A 268 -21.09 2.86 1.23
CA ARG A 268 -21.62 4.03 1.94
C ARG A 268 -23.03 3.82 2.47
N ALA A 269 -23.88 3.14 1.72
CA ALA A 269 -25.30 3.00 2.07
C ALA A 269 -25.51 2.15 3.31
N ARG A 270 -24.75 1.05 3.45
CA ARG A 270 -24.93 0.09 4.56
C ARG A 270 -24.04 0.38 5.77
N TYR A 271 -22.85 0.92 5.54
CA TYR A 271 -21.82 1.06 6.57
C TYR A 271 -21.37 2.51 6.80
N GLY A 272 -21.93 3.47 6.06
CA GLY A 272 -21.45 4.85 6.08
C GLY A 272 -20.04 5.01 5.51
N GLY A 273 -19.66 4.18 4.54
CA GLY A 273 -18.34 4.19 3.90
C GLY A 273 -18.03 5.47 3.12
N HIS A 274 -16.91 5.46 2.45
CA HIS A 274 -16.39 6.61 1.68
C HIS A 274 -17.34 7.05 0.57
N SER A 275 -17.30 8.34 0.25
CA SER A 275 -18.15 8.94 -0.79
C SER A 275 -17.50 8.96 -2.19
N THR A 276 -16.19 8.77 -2.25
CA THR A 276 -15.40 8.79 -3.48
C THR A 276 -14.42 7.62 -3.53
N SER A 277 -13.48 7.63 -4.50
CA SER A 277 -12.43 6.61 -4.65
C SER A 277 -11.70 6.33 -3.34
N ILE A 278 -11.45 5.07 -3.05
CA ILE A 278 -10.64 4.64 -1.91
C ILE A 278 -9.26 4.26 -2.44
N ASN A 279 -8.21 4.88 -1.90
CA ASN A 279 -6.86 4.82 -2.46
C ASN A 279 -5.96 3.82 -1.76
N LYS A 280 -6.08 3.68 -0.44
CA LYS A 280 -5.19 2.85 0.37
C LYS A 280 -5.97 2.14 1.47
N VAL A 281 -5.55 0.93 1.81
CA VAL A 281 -5.94 0.21 3.02
C VAL A 281 -4.69 -0.14 3.82
N LEU A 282 -4.77 -0.01 5.14
CA LEU A 282 -3.72 -0.35 6.09
C LEU A 282 -4.33 -1.12 7.26
N TRP A 283 -3.90 -2.33 7.51
CA TRP A 283 -4.25 -3.07 8.72
C TRP A 283 -3.45 -2.55 9.91
N LEU A 284 -4.15 -2.25 11.00
CA LEU A 284 -3.58 -1.74 12.25
C LEU A 284 -3.43 -2.85 13.30
N SER A 285 -4.25 -3.90 13.18
CA SER A 285 -4.22 -5.12 13.97
C SER A 285 -4.85 -6.28 13.20
N GLY A 286 -4.98 -7.47 13.76
CA GLY A 286 -5.69 -8.60 13.15
C GLY A 286 -7.20 -8.33 12.92
N THR A 287 -7.78 -7.36 13.62
CA THR A 287 -9.21 -7.04 13.54
C THR A 287 -9.51 -5.61 13.09
N THR A 288 -8.52 -4.73 13.05
CA THR A 288 -8.75 -3.30 12.77
C THR A 288 -7.94 -2.85 11.57
N PHE A 289 -8.57 -2.12 10.65
CA PHE A 289 -7.91 -1.52 9.50
C PHE A 289 -8.40 -0.11 9.19
N ALA A 290 -7.54 0.70 8.57
CA ALA A 290 -7.82 2.04 8.10
C ALA A 290 -7.89 2.09 6.57
N THR A 291 -8.74 2.98 6.03
CA THR A 291 -8.84 3.25 4.59
C THR A 291 -8.78 4.74 4.32
N ALA A 292 -8.03 5.15 3.28
CA ALA A 292 -7.86 6.52 2.85
C ALA A 292 -8.59 6.78 1.53
N SER A 293 -9.17 7.97 1.36
CA SER A 293 -10.02 8.28 0.21
C SER A 293 -9.82 9.70 -0.33
N ASP A 294 -10.25 9.87 -1.58
CA ASP A 294 -10.37 11.18 -2.23
C ASP A 294 -11.44 12.08 -1.59
N ASP A 295 -12.28 11.55 -0.69
CA ASP A 295 -13.22 12.35 0.09
C ASP A 295 -12.56 13.14 1.24
N ARG A 296 -11.23 13.15 1.30
CA ARG A 296 -10.38 13.83 2.28
C ARG A 296 -10.44 13.24 3.67
N THR A 297 -11.02 12.05 3.81
CA THR A 297 -11.17 11.37 5.10
C THR A 297 -10.42 10.04 5.14
N ILE A 298 -10.17 9.60 6.37
CA ILE A 298 -9.71 8.25 6.68
C ILE A 298 -10.80 7.60 7.52
N ALA A 299 -11.23 6.41 7.17
CA ALA A 299 -12.18 5.64 7.96
C ALA A 299 -11.46 4.45 8.62
N VAL A 300 -11.76 4.21 9.90
CA VAL A 300 -11.25 3.06 10.66
C VAL A 300 -12.38 2.07 10.88
N TRP A 301 -12.08 0.81 10.65
CA TRP A 301 -13.01 -0.30 10.60
C TRP A 301 -12.58 -1.42 11.55
N GLU A 302 -13.56 -2.12 12.11
CA GLU A 302 -13.34 -3.30 12.93
C GLU A 302 -14.07 -4.51 12.34
N VAL A 303 -13.36 -5.63 12.30
CA VAL A 303 -13.88 -6.96 11.94
C VAL A 303 -14.23 -7.69 13.22
N ILE A 304 -15.50 -8.08 13.36
CA ILE A 304 -16.05 -8.80 14.52
C ILE A 304 -16.54 -10.16 14.00
N GLY A 305 -15.95 -11.23 14.45
CA GLY A 305 -16.26 -12.59 14.01
C GLY A 305 -16.25 -13.61 15.09
#